data_82cebacc9c7a47d8ea962976a41e6e9f
#
_entry.id   82cebacc9c7a47d8ea962976a41e6e9f
#
_cell.length_a   1.000
_cell.length_b   1.000
_cell.length_c   1.000
_cell.angle_alpha   90.00
_cell.angle_beta   90.00
_cell.angle_gamma   90.00
#
_symmetry.space_group_name_H-M   'P 1'
#
loop_
_entity.id
_entity.type
_entity.pdbx_description
1 polymer ?
#
loop_
_entity_poly.entity_id
_entity_poly.type
_entity_poly.pdbx_seq_one_letter_code
_entity_poly.pdbx_strand_id
1 'polypeptide(L)'
;PEPGAAPVRALAIAALAVLLDRADEAAFNAHGNGDPTSPWHQVHGWRMNDDGHDEIKLVDADEIIAIPVRYVTNGYELTIADQVLKVNGELEDEDRIVANIDGVRIAATVLLDGGGVTVIDAGHVHQIDIFDVLAAAEVDDAGTGGVVAPLPGKVVAVLTEAGASVDKGTPLMIVEA
;
A
#
# COMPACT_ATOMS: atom_id res chain seq x y z
N PRO A 1 5.82 -10.33 -25.67
CA PRO A 1 6.98 -10.07 -24.84
C PRO A 1 6.46 -9.92 -23.42
N GLU A 2 7.02 -10.70 -22.51
CA GLU A 2 6.73 -10.55 -21.10
C GLU A 2 7.12 -9.12 -20.70
N PRO A 3 6.30 -8.38 -19.96
CA PRO A 3 6.69 -7.08 -19.45
C PRO A 3 7.91 -7.30 -18.53
N GLY A 4 9.04 -6.69 -18.89
CA GLY A 4 10.20 -6.68 -17.99
C GLY A 4 9.89 -5.90 -16.73
N ALA A 5 10.64 -6.11 -15.65
CA ALA A 5 10.48 -5.38 -14.40
C ALA A 5 10.35 -3.87 -14.62
N ALA A 6 9.44 -3.23 -13.87
CA ALA A 6 9.20 -1.81 -14.00
C ALA A 6 10.45 -1.00 -13.64
N PRO A 7 10.87 -0.03 -14.47
CA PRO A 7 12.03 0.79 -14.16
C PRO A 7 11.75 1.67 -12.92
N VAL A 8 12.81 2.05 -12.22
CA VAL A 8 12.76 2.92 -11.02
C VAL A 8 11.89 4.16 -11.25
N ARG A 9 11.93 4.75 -12.45
CA ARG A 9 11.10 5.89 -12.83
C ARG A 9 9.60 5.55 -12.82
N ALA A 10 9.20 4.40 -13.34
CA ALA A 10 7.78 4.00 -13.33
C ALA A 10 7.31 3.70 -11.91
N LEU A 11 8.13 3.05 -11.10
CA LEU A 11 7.86 2.82 -9.68
C LEU A 11 7.72 4.14 -8.89
N ALA A 12 8.59 5.13 -9.17
CA ALA A 12 8.49 6.45 -8.54
C ALA A 12 7.21 7.20 -8.93
N ILE A 13 6.80 7.12 -10.21
CA ILE A 13 5.53 7.70 -10.69
C ILE A 13 4.34 6.99 -10.03
N ALA A 14 4.34 5.66 -9.96
CA ALA A 14 3.28 4.89 -9.32
C ALA A 14 3.16 5.22 -7.83
N ALA A 15 4.27 5.24 -7.10
CA ALA A 15 4.28 5.59 -5.68
C ALA A 15 3.80 7.04 -5.45
N LEU A 16 4.22 7.99 -6.29
CA LEU A 16 3.75 9.37 -6.19
C LEU A 16 2.25 9.48 -6.46
N ALA A 17 1.73 8.75 -7.46
CA ALA A 17 0.30 8.73 -7.76
C ALA A 17 -0.52 8.22 -6.57
N VAL A 18 -0.09 7.14 -5.92
CA VAL A 18 -0.74 6.62 -4.71
C VAL A 18 -0.72 7.62 -3.55
N LEU A 19 0.40 8.36 -3.38
CA LEU A 19 0.50 9.37 -2.32
C LEU A 19 -0.42 10.57 -2.58
N LEU A 20 -0.51 11.02 -3.83
CA LEU A 20 -1.39 12.13 -4.21
C LEU A 20 -2.86 11.75 -4.07
N ASP A 21 -3.25 10.57 -4.54
CA ASP A 21 -4.60 10.03 -4.42
C ASP A 21 -5.04 9.93 -2.95
N ARG A 22 -4.18 9.37 -2.07
CA ARG A 22 -4.43 9.32 -0.62
C ARG A 22 -4.59 10.72 -0.01
N ALA A 23 -3.80 11.70 -0.47
CA ALA A 23 -3.89 13.07 0.01
C ALA A 23 -5.19 13.74 -0.42
N ASP A 24 -5.62 13.53 -1.66
CA ASP A 24 -6.87 14.05 -2.20
C ASP A 24 -8.09 13.41 -1.53
N GLU A 25 -8.07 12.10 -1.31
CA GLU A 25 -9.12 11.38 -0.57
C GLU A 25 -9.23 11.89 0.88
N ALA A 26 -8.12 12.09 1.57
CA ALA A 26 -8.11 12.64 2.93
C ALA A 26 -8.64 14.08 2.97
N ALA A 27 -8.28 14.91 1.99
CA ALA A 27 -8.80 16.27 1.87
C ALA A 27 -10.30 16.29 1.60
N PHE A 28 -10.78 15.40 0.72
CA PHE A 28 -12.21 15.24 0.42
C PHE A 28 -12.99 14.83 1.67
N ASN A 29 -12.51 13.83 2.41
CA ASN A 29 -13.14 13.36 3.64
C ASN A 29 -13.14 14.42 4.74
N ALA A 30 -12.08 15.22 4.87
CA ALA A 30 -12.01 16.35 5.81
C ALA A 30 -13.08 17.40 5.53
N HIS A 31 -13.29 17.76 4.27
CA HIS A 31 -14.35 18.69 3.87
C HIS A 31 -15.76 18.12 4.11
N GLY A 32 -15.96 16.84 3.80
CA GLY A 32 -17.24 16.16 3.99
C GLY A 32 -17.69 16.09 5.45
N ASN A 33 -16.74 15.99 6.38
CA ASN A 33 -16.98 15.94 7.82
C ASN A 33 -17.11 17.33 8.49
N GLY A 34 -16.93 18.42 7.73
CA GLY A 34 -17.04 19.79 8.25
C GLY A 34 -15.90 20.24 9.17
N ASP A 35 -14.82 19.50 9.22
CA ASP A 35 -13.61 19.81 10.00
C ASP A 35 -12.32 19.72 9.14
N PRO A 36 -12.14 20.66 8.19
CA PRO A 36 -11.02 20.63 7.26
C PRO A 36 -9.65 20.89 7.90
N THR A 37 -9.63 21.30 9.17
CA THR A 37 -8.41 21.63 9.91
C THR A 37 -8.01 20.58 10.94
N SER A 38 -8.76 19.49 11.04
CA SER A 38 -8.48 18.43 12.00
C SER A 38 -7.14 17.73 11.71
N PRO A 39 -6.28 17.59 12.73
CA PRO A 39 -5.04 16.83 12.58
C PRO A 39 -5.26 15.36 12.18
N TRP A 40 -6.45 14.83 12.42
CA TRP A 40 -6.81 13.44 12.12
C TRP A 40 -6.97 13.15 10.61
N HIS A 41 -7.10 14.20 9.79
CA HIS A 41 -7.19 14.10 8.34
C HIS A 41 -5.85 14.34 7.64
N GLN A 42 -4.77 14.52 8.39
CA GLN A 42 -3.46 14.77 7.82
C GLN A 42 -2.75 13.45 7.48
N VAL A 43 -2.45 13.23 6.21
CA VAL A 43 -1.78 12.02 5.68
C VAL A 43 -0.27 12.20 5.52
N HIS A 44 0.36 13.12 6.27
CA HIS A 44 1.79 13.40 6.14
C HIS A 44 2.67 12.63 7.15
N GLY A 45 2.17 11.53 7.72
CA GLY A 45 2.94 10.67 8.63
C GLY A 45 3.50 11.39 9.85
N TRP A 46 2.81 12.45 10.32
CA TRP A 46 3.29 13.31 11.39
C TRP A 46 3.72 12.54 12.64
N ARG A 47 4.91 12.81 13.12
CA ARG A 47 5.45 12.31 14.39
C ARG A 47 5.98 13.48 15.21
N MET A 48 5.87 13.39 16.52
CA MET A 48 6.42 14.41 17.42
C MET A 48 7.95 14.34 17.41
N ASN A 49 8.60 15.40 16.91
CA ASN A 49 10.06 15.56 16.79
C ASN A 49 10.77 14.70 15.73
N ASP A 50 10.04 14.21 14.71
CA ASP A 50 10.64 13.48 13.59
C ASP A 50 9.92 13.81 12.27
N ASP A 51 10.62 13.65 11.15
CA ASP A 51 10.02 13.75 9.82
C ASP A 51 8.95 12.65 9.67
N GLY A 52 7.84 12.96 8.99
CA GLY A 52 6.83 11.96 8.69
C GLY A 52 7.41 10.87 7.80
N HIS A 53 7.21 9.61 8.20
CA HIS A 53 7.63 8.45 7.45
C HIS A 53 6.42 7.55 7.13
N ASP A 54 6.43 6.96 5.95
CA ASP A 54 5.48 5.95 5.50
C ASP A 54 6.20 4.89 4.67
N GLU A 55 5.52 3.83 4.31
CA GLU A 55 6.01 2.81 3.40
C GLU A 55 4.92 2.44 2.40
N ILE A 56 5.22 2.55 1.12
CA ILE A 56 4.37 2.04 0.05
C ILE A 56 4.91 0.71 -0.40
N LYS A 57 4.05 -0.30 -0.46
CA LYS A 57 4.39 -1.60 -1.02
C LYS A 57 3.69 -1.76 -2.36
N LEU A 58 4.50 -1.93 -3.40
CA LEU A 58 4.05 -2.21 -4.76
C LEU A 58 4.40 -3.66 -5.11
N VAL A 59 3.65 -4.25 -6.01
CA VAL A 59 3.93 -5.58 -6.55
C VAL A 59 4.15 -5.45 -8.05
N ASP A 60 5.33 -5.83 -8.52
CA ASP A 60 5.67 -5.86 -9.94
C ASP A 60 6.17 -7.26 -10.29
N ALA A 61 5.56 -7.92 -11.27
CA ALA A 61 5.89 -9.28 -11.69
C ALA A 61 6.05 -10.28 -10.52
N ASP A 62 5.11 -10.27 -9.58
CA ASP A 62 5.08 -11.10 -8.35
C ASP A 62 6.16 -10.76 -7.30
N GLU A 63 6.95 -9.70 -7.49
CA GLU A 63 7.91 -9.22 -6.52
C GLU A 63 7.34 -8.05 -5.71
N ILE A 64 7.39 -8.16 -4.37
CA ILE A 64 6.98 -7.07 -3.48
C ILE A 64 8.12 -6.08 -3.34
N ILE A 65 7.88 -4.85 -3.78
CA ILE A 65 8.82 -3.74 -3.70
C ILE A 65 8.35 -2.80 -2.59
N ALA A 66 9.07 -2.80 -1.46
CA ALA A 66 8.84 -1.85 -0.38
C ALA A 66 9.56 -0.53 -0.70
N ILE A 67 8.82 0.56 -0.70
CA ILE A 67 9.31 1.91 -0.99
C ILE A 67 9.14 2.75 0.28
N PRO A 68 10.20 2.95 1.08
CA PRO A 68 10.19 3.91 2.16
C PRO A 68 9.95 5.32 1.63
N VAL A 69 9.02 6.02 2.29
CA VAL A 69 8.60 7.39 1.96
C VAL A 69 8.95 8.28 3.12
N ARG A 70 9.62 9.42 2.86
CA ARG A 70 9.80 10.49 3.81
C ARG A 70 9.09 11.75 3.31
N TYR A 71 8.25 12.33 4.15
CA TYR A 71 7.55 13.57 3.84
C TYR A 71 8.49 14.76 4.03
N VAL A 72 8.62 15.58 3.01
CA VAL A 72 9.46 16.78 3.02
C VAL A 72 8.64 18.03 2.65
N THR A 73 9.16 19.21 2.89
CA THR A 73 8.41 20.48 2.77
C THR A 73 7.70 20.67 1.41
N ASN A 74 8.25 20.14 0.33
CA ASN A 74 7.68 20.30 -1.02
C ASN A 74 7.59 18.97 -1.76
N GLY A 75 7.07 17.92 -1.11
CA GLY A 75 6.90 16.61 -1.74
C GLY A 75 7.39 15.46 -0.87
N TYR A 76 8.03 14.51 -1.49
CA TYR A 76 8.43 13.26 -0.86
C TYR A 76 9.86 12.89 -1.23
N GLU A 77 10.53 12.16 -0.36
CA GLU A 77 11.72 11.40 -0.68
C GLU A 77 11.36 9.93 -0.69
N LEU A 78 11.55 9.28 -1.84
CA LEU A 78 11.28 7.85 -2.04
C LEU A 78 12.61 7.10 -2.11
N THR A 79 12.72 5.98 -1.41
CA THR A 79 13.87 5.10 -1.54
C THR A 79 13.50 3.90 -2.41
N ILE A 80 14.08 3.81 -3.61
CA ILE A 80 13.82 2.74 -4.59
C ILE A 80 15.16 2.19 -5.08
N ALA A 81 15.37 0.88 -4.99
CA ALA A 81 16.62 0.22 -5.40
C ALA A 81 17.88 0.91 -4.83
N ASP A 82 17.87 1.21 -3.53
CA ASP A 82 18.93 1.92 -2.79
C ASP A 82 19.22 3.36 -3.27
N GLN A 83 18.34 3.93 -4.09
CA GLN A 83 18.42 5.32 -4.52
C GLN A 83 17.35 6.17 -3.81
N VAL A 84 17.74 7.31 -3.29
CA VAL A 84 16.83 8.29 -2.72
C VAL A 84 16.46 9.30 -3.80
N LEU A 85 15.19 9.33 -4.18
CA LEU A 85 14.63 10.22 -5.20
C LEU A 85 13.78 11.29 -4.53
N LYS A 86 14.01 12.54 -4.87
CA LYS A 86 13.13 13.65 -4.46
C LYS A 86 12.03 13.78 -5.49
N VAL A 87 10.78 13.59 -5.04
CA VAL A 87 9.64 13.64 -5.92
C VAL A 87 8.59 14.62 -5.42
N ASN A 88 7.99 15.33 -6.34
CA ASN A 88 6.78 16.11 -6.13
C ASN A 88 5.96 16.13 -7.41
N GLY A 89 4.69 16.49 -7.32
CA GLY A 89 3.82 16.54 -8.49
C GLY A 89 2.38 16.81 -8.11
N GLU A 90 1.55 16.76 -9.13
CA GLU A 90 0.11 16.95 -9.03
C GLU A 90 -0.60 16.03 -10.02
N LEU A 91 -1.81 15.62 -9.69
CA LEU A 91 -2.71 14.97 -10.61
C LEU A 91 -3.46 16.08 -11.37
N GLU A 92 -3.20 16.19 -12.67
CA GLU A 92 -3.98 17.02 -13.57
C GLU A 92 -5.04 16.10 -14.18
N ASP A 93 -6.30 16.35 -14.01
CA ASP A 93 -7.38 15.46 -14.42
C ASP A 93 -7.33 14.07 -13.73
N GLU A 94 -8.26 13.18 -14.07
CA GLU A 94 -8.40 11.87 -13.39
C GLU A 94 -7.27 10.88 -13.70
N ASP A 95 -6.52 11.09 -14.79
CA ASP A 95 -5.57 10.10 -15.32
C ASP A 95 -4.19 10.66 -15.69
N ARG A 96 -3.93 11.94 -15.44
CA ARG A 96 -2.67 12.57 -15.80
C ARG A 96 -1.89 13.05 -14.59
N ILE A 97 -0.65 12.60 -14.48
CA ILE A 97 0.29 13.07 -13.47
C ILE A 97 1.37 13.97 -14.11
N VAL A 98 1.62 15.10 -13.47
CA VAL A 98 2.81 15.90 -13.73
C VAL A 98 3.71 15.84 -12.53
N ALA A 99 4.82 15.14 -12.67
CA ALA A 99 5.77 14.86 -11.63
C ALA A 99 7.10 15.59 -11.88
N ASN A 100 7.80 15.90 -10.81
CA ASN A 100 9.19 16.28 -10.83
C ASN A 100 9.97 15.22 -10.04
N ILE A 101 10.90 14.55 -10.69
CA ILE A 101 11.77 13.54 -10.08
C ILE A 101 13.20 14.05 -10.20
N ASP A 102 13.84 14.35 -9.08
CA ASP A 102 15.19 14.91 -9.00
C ASP A 102 15.43 16.13 -9.92
N GLY A 103 14.43 17.01 -10.01
CA GLY A 103 14.50 18.21 -10.85
C GLY A 103 14.10 17.98 -12.32
N VAL A 104 13.77 16.77 -12.72
CA VAL A 104 13.30 16.45 -14.07
C VAL A 104 11.78 16.44 -14.09
N ARG A 105 11.17 17.36 -14.86
CA ARG A 105 9.72 17.37 -15.04
C ARG A 105 9.26 16.30 -16.02
N ILE A 106 8.29 15.52 -15.61
CA ILE A 106 7.74 14.37 -16.33
C ILE A 106 6.23 14.53 -16.38
N ALA A 107 5.63 14.22 -17.53
CA ALA A 107 4.19 14.03 -17.67
C ALA A 107 3.94 12.59 -18.09
N ALA A 108 3.08 11.90 -17.36
CA ALA A 108 2.68 10.53 -17.63
C ALA A 108 1.17 10.37 -17.45
N THR A 109 0.60 9.29 -17.98
CA THR A 109 -0.76 8.87 -17.65
C THR A 109 -0.68 7.83 -16.55
N VAL A 110 -1.54 7.96 -15.53
CA VAL A 110 -1.68 7.01 -14.43
C VAL A 110 -3.15 6.66 -14.27
N LEU A 111 -3.44 5.37 -14.19
CA LEU A 111 -4.79 4.88 -13.92
C LEU A 111 -4.74 4.14 -12.59
N LEU A 112 -5.48 4.65 -11.61
CA LEU A 112 -5.64 4.04 -10.29
C LEU A 112 -6.99 3.31 -10.27
N ASP A 113 -7.00 2.01 -10.01
CA ASP A 113 -8.22 1.19 -9.97
C ASP A 113 -8.54 0.62 -8.58
N GLY A 114 -7.86 1.12 -7.55
CA GLY A 114 -8.00 0.68 -6.16
C GLY A 114 -7.22 -0.58 -5.80
N GLY A 115 -6.80 -1.40 -6.76
CA GLY A 115 -5.93 -2.56 -6.58
C GLY A 115 -4.55 -2.37 -7.17
N GLY A 116 -4.39 -1.41 -8.10
CA GLY A 116 -3.13 -1.18 -8.78
C GLY A 116 -3.01 0.18 -9.44
N VAL A 117 -1.85 0.40 -10.02
CA VAL A 117 -1.49 1.60 -10.77
C VAL A 117 -0.99 1.19 -12.14
N THR A 118 -1.68 1.61 -13.19
CA THR A 118 -1.14 1.51 -14.55
C THR A 118 -0.43 2.82 -14.89
N VAL A 119 0.87 2.76 -15.12
CA VAL A 119 1.70 3.89 -15.54
C VAL A 119 1.98 3.80 -17.02
N ILE A 120 1.63 4.85 -17.77
CA ILE A 120 1.96 4.99 -19.20
C ILE A 120 2.94 6.16 -19.33
N ASP A 121 4.21 5.83 -19.54
CA ASP A 121 5.30 6.79 -19.67
C ASP A 121 6.12 6.52 -20.94
N ALA A 122 6.34 7.55 -21.75
CA ALA A 122 7.12 7.48 -22.99
C ALA A 122 6.71 6.34 -23.94
N GLY A 123 5.42 5.99 -23.97
CA GLY A 123 4.89 4.91 -24.82
C GLY A 123 5.04 3.49 -24.26
N HIS A 124 5.53 3.35 -23.04
CA HIS A 124 5.58 2.09 -22.31
C HIS A 124 4.46 2.04 -21.28
N VAL A 125 3.90 0.85 -21.08
CA VAL A 125 2.84 0.58 -20.12
C VAL A 125 3.40 -0.33 -19.03
N HIS A 126 3.27 0.09 -17.78
CA HIS A 126 3.65 -0.69 -16.60
C HIS A 126 2.42 -0.87 -15.72
N GLN A 127 2.06 -2.12 -15.48
CA GLN A 127 1.01 -2.48 -14.54
C GLN A 127 1.66 -2.88 -13.22
N ILE A 128 1.34 -2.18 -12.17
CA ILE A 128 1.97 -2.32 -10.86
C ILE A 128 0.85 -2.42 -9.84
N ASP A 129 0.77 -3.54 -9.12
CA ASP A 129 -0.27 -3.72 -8.13
C ASP A 129 0.12 -3.06 -6.80
N ILE A 130 -0.89 -2.61 -6.05
CA ILE A 130 -0.70 -2.09 -4.68
C ILE A 130 -0.85 -3.27 -3.73
N PHE A 131 0.17 -3.54 -2.91
CA PHE A 131 0.12 -4.60 -1.93
C PHE A 131 -0.88 -4.27 -0.82
N ASP A 132 -1.98 -5.01 -0.79
CA ASP A 132 -2.97 -4.92 0.27
C ASP A 132 -2.61 -5.89 1.41
N VAL A 133 -2.19 -5.32 2.55
CA VAL A 133 -1.83 -6.09 3.76
C VAL A 133 -3.04 -6.87 4.30
N LEU A 134 -4.26 -6.33 4.15
CA LEU A 134 -5.47 -7.00 4.64
C LEU A 134 -5.85 -8.19 3.75
N ALA A 135 -5.80 -8.01 2.43
CA ALA A 135 -6.01 -9.10 1.48
C ALA A 135 -4.95 -10.19 1.61
N ALA A 136 -3.68 -9.82 1.85
CA ALA A 136 -2.59 -10.77 2.10
C ALA A 136 -2.80 -11.57 3.39
N ALA A 137 -3.29 -10.95 4.45
CA ALA A 137 -3.60 -11.64 5.71
C ALA A 137 -4.77 -12.63 5.56
N GLU A 138 -5.77 -12.30 4.74
CA GLU A 138 -6.89 -13.20 4.45
C GLU A 138 -6.45 -14.43 3.62
N VAL A 139 -5.48 -14.26 2.72
CA VAL A 139 -4.91 -15.36 1.92
C VAL A 139 -4.03 -16.28 2.78
N ASP A 140 -3.25 -15.73 3.70
CA ASP A 140 -2.46 -16.53 4.65
C ASP A 140 -3.37 -17.33 5.60
N ASP A 141 -4.50 -16.76 6.03
CA ASP A 141 -5.50 -17.46 6.84
C ASP A 141 -6.23 -18.57 6.04
N ALA A 142 -6.42 -18.39 4.74
CA ALA A 142 -7.07 -19.37 3.87
C ALA A 142 -6.12 -20.48 3.36
N GLY A 143 -4.81 -20.24 3.31
CA GLY A 143 -3.82 -21.10 2.64
C GLY A 143 -3.12 -22.12 3.53
N THR A 144 -3.00 -21.89 4.82
CA THR A 144 -2.21 -22.74 5.73
C THR A 144 -3.03 -23.84 6.43
N GLY A 145 -4.37 -23.82 6.31
CA GLY A 145 -5.24 -24.74 7.06
C GLY A 145 -5.07 -24.59 8.59
N GLY A 146 -4.39 -23.56 9.04
CA GLY A 146 -4.19 -23.24 10.44
C GLY A 146 -5.47 -22.67 11.05
N VAL A 147 -5.97 -23.29 12.12
CA VAL A 147 -7.06 -22.72 12.93
C VAL A 147 -6.44 -21.89 14.04
N VAL A 148 -6.65 -20.58 13.99
CA VAL A 148 -6.12 -19.64 15.00
C VAL A 148 -7.23 -19.27 15.96
N ALA A 149 -6.92 -19.18 17.25
CA ALA A 149 -7.87 -18.71 18.25
C ALA A 149 -8.16 -17.20 18.02
N PRO A 150 -9.44 -16.79 17.98
CA PRO A 150 -9.81 -15.38 17.74
C PRO A 150 -9.43 -14.43 18.88
N LEU A 151 -9.15 -14.97 20.05
CA LEU A 151 -8.74 -14.22 21.24
C LEU A 151 -7.60 -14.96 21.97
N PRO A 152 -6.66 -14.23 22.59
CA PRO A 152 -5.65 -14.86 23.42
C PRO A 152 -6.32 -15.50 24.64
N GLY A 153 -5.94 -16.74 24.95
CA GLY A 153 -6.53 -17.47 26.05
C GLY A 153 -5.78 -18.75 26.40
N LYS A 154 -6.25 -19.43 27.45
CA LYS A 154 -5.69 -20.71 27.89
C LYS A 154 -6.50 -21.85 27.30
N VAL A 155 -5.82 -22.84 26.69
CA VAL A 155 -6.47 -24.07 26.23
C VAL A 155 -6.94 -24.88 27.42
N VAL A 156 -8.25 -25.09 27.54
CA VAL A 156 -8.89 -25.84 28.62
C VAL A 156 -9.09 -27.29 28.22
N ALA A 157 -9.44 -27.54 26.98
CA ALA A 157 -9.65 -28.91 26.49
C ALA A 157 -9.32 -28.98 24.99
N VAL A 158 -8.74 -30.12 24.60
CA VAL A 158 -8.54 -30.51 23.19
C VAL A 158 -9.54 -31.64 22.91
N LEU A 159 -10.42 -31.44 21.92
CA LEU A 159 -11.54 -32.33 21.62
C LEU A 159 -11.25 -33.26 20.43
N THR A 160 -10.18 -33.01 19.68
CA THR A 160 -9.83 -33.73 18.45
C THR A 160 -8.36 -34.16 18.50
N GLU A 161 -8.08 -35.38 18.01
CA GLU A 161 -6.71 -35.90 17.95
C GLU A 161 -5.97 -35.44 16.68
N ALA A 162 -4.64 -35.32 16.78
CA ALA A 162 -3.80 -34.97 15.63
C ALA A 162 -3.94 -36.03 14.51
N GLY A 163 -4.21 -35.56 13.28
CA GLY A 163 -4.42 -36.45 12.12
C GLY A 163 -5.87 -36.91 11.92
N ALA A 164 -6.80 -36.53 12.79
CA ALA A 164 -8.22 -36.83 12.59
C ALA A 164 -8.80 -35.97 11.45
N SER A 165 -9.67 -36.59 10.62
CA SER A 165 -10.45 -35.86 9.62
C SER A 165 -11.64 -35.20 10.31
N VAL A 166 -11.82 -33.90 10.07
CA VAL A 166 -12.88 -33.10 10.69
C VAL A 166 -13.67 -32.34 9.64
N ASP A 167 -14.97 -32.18 9.84
CA ASP A 167 -15.85 -31.41 8.99
C ASP A 167 -15.91 -29.95 9.45
N LYS A 168 -16.33 -29.05 8.55
CA LYS A 168 -16.54 -27.64 8.86
C LYS A 168 -17.55 -27.47 10.01
N GLY A 169 -17.14 -26.82 11.09
CA GLY A 169 -17.95 -26.61 12.28
C GLY A 169 -17.71 -27.62 13.41
N THR A 170 -16.83 -28.61 13.22
CA THR A 170 -16.46 -29.54 14.28
C THR A 170 -15.63 -28.80 15.34
N PRO A 171 -16.00 -28.86 16.64
CA PRO A 171 -15.22 -28.24 17.69
C PRO A 171 -13.88 -28.94 17.88
N LEU A 172 -12.77 -28.23 17.77
CA LEU A 172 -11.40 -28.77 17.87
C LEU A 172 -10.83 -28.63 19.27
N MET A 173 -11.04 -27.49 19.90
CA MET A 173 -10.54 -27.20 21.25
C MET A 173 -11.39 -26.13 21.95
N ILE A 174 -11.27 -26.05 23.26
CA ILE A 174 -11.90 -25.01 24.08
C ILE A 174 -10.80 -24.11 24.62
N VAL A 175 -10.94 -22.80 24.40
CA VAL A 175 -10.05 -21.75 24.90
C VAL A 175 -10.85 -20.85 25.83
N GLU A 176 -10.31 -20.63 27.04
CA GLU A 176 -10.84 -19.70 28.03
C GLU A 176 -10.02 -18.41 27.99
N ALA A 177 -10.70 -17.27 27.86
CA ALA A 177 -10.07 -15.94 27.83
C ALA A 177 -9.84 -15.38 29.23
#